data_e42b23b0721fd87eb2f9245f01ed1c19
#
_entry.id   e42b23b0721fd87eb2f9245f01ed1c19
#
_cell.length_a   1.000
_cell.length_b   1.000
_cell.length_c   1.000
_cell.angle_alpha   90.00
_cell.angle_beta   90.00
_cell.angle_gamma   90.00
#
_symmetry.space_group_name_H-M   'P 1'
#
loop_
_entity.id
_entity.type
_entity.pdbx_description
1 polymer ?
#
loop_
_entity_poly.entity_id
_entity_poly.type
_entity_poly.pdbx_seq_one_letter_code
_entity_poly.pdbx_strand_id
1 'polypeptide(L)'
;AITFEEEEEALKISNDVEYGLTGYIWTNNVTRALRFSDELEAGMIWVNSENVRHLPTPFGGIKSSGIGRDGGDWSFEFYMEQKHIGFATGNHQIPKLGK
;
A
#
# COMPACT_ATOMS: atom_id res chain seq x y z
N ALA A 1 10.28 -24.84 -3.82
CA ALA A 1 11.36 -23.86 -3.60
C ALA A 1 12.16 -23.70 -4.89
N ILE A 2 12.55 -22.45 -5.19
CA ILE A 2 13.39 -22.12 -6.34
C ILE A 2 14.66 -21.49 -5.79
N THR A 3 15.82 -21.95 -6.29
CA THR A 3 17.12 -21.37 -5.93
C THR A 3 17.52 -20.31 -6.94
N PHE A 4 18.34 -19.36 -6.51
CA PHE A 4 18.90 -18.31 -7.35
C PHE A 4 20.38 -18.07 -6.97
N GLU A 5 21.16 -17.52 -7.88
CA GLU A 5 22.54 -17.15 -7.65
C GLU A 5 22.73 -15.65 -7.45
N GLU A 6 21.98 -14.86 -8.21
CA GLU A 6 22.04 -13.40 -8.18
C GLU A 6 20.77 -12.79 -7.61
N GLU A 7 20.89 -11.66 -6.91
CA GLU A 7 19.78 -10.94 -6.30
C GLU A 7 18.73 -10.46 -7.32
N GLU A 8 19.17 -10.02 -8.48
CA GLU A 8 18.28 -9.60 -9.57
C GLU A 8 17.47 -10.76 -10.13
N GLU A 9 18.04 -11.95 -10.16
CA GLU A 9 17.31 -13.16 -10.53
C GLU A 9 16.21 -13.48 -9.53
N ALA A 10 16.49 -13.38 -8.23
CA ALA A 10 15.49 -13.58 -7.17
C ALA A 10 14.32 -12.62 -7.31
N LEU A 11 14.59 -11.34 -7.57
CA LEU A 11 13.56 -10.32 -7.75
C LEU A 11 12.73 -10.60 -9.01
N LYS A 12 13.37 -10.95 -10.11
CA LYS A 12 12.70 -11.30 -11.36
C LYS A 12 11.76 -12.49 -11.18
N ILE A 13 12.23 -13.56 -10.55
CA ILE A 13 11.43 -14.76 -10.25
C ILE A 13 10.25 -14.40 -9.38
N SER A 14 10.47 -13.58 -8.34
CA SER A 14 9.42 -13.17 -7.40
C SER A 14 8.36 -12.31 -8.05
N ASN A 15 8.72 -11.47 -9.02
CA ASN A 15 7.80 -10.61 -9.74
C ASN A 15 7.13 -11.28 -10.96
N ASP A 16 7.62 -12.46 -11.36
CA ASP A 16 7.09 -13.22 -12.51
C ASP A 16 5.85 -14.05 -12.12
N VAL A 17 4.89 -13.41 -11.48
CA VAL A 17 3.59 -13.98 -11.12
C VAL A 17 2.50 -12.94 -11.35
N GLU A 18 1.29 -13.39 -11.64
CA GLU A 18 0.16 -12.48 -11.85
C GLU A 18 -0.41 -11.89 -10.56
N TYR A 19 -0.03 -12.41 -9.40
CA TYR A 19 -0.47 -11.97 -8.09
C TYR A 19 0.54 -11.08 -7.40
N GLY A 20 0.09 -10.24 -6.46
CA GLY A 20 0.93 -9.33 -5.71
C GLY A 20 0.27 -8.90 -4.39
N LEU A 21 -0.09 -9.85 -3.52
CA LEU A 21 -0.67 -9.53 -2.23
C LEU A 21 0.42 -9.24 -1.19
N THR A 22 1.28 -10.23 -0.94
CA THR A 22 2.30 -10.14 0.11
C THR A 22 3.66 -10.59 -0.38
N GLY A 23 4.71 -9.96 0.18
CA GLY A 23 6.08 -10.39 0.04
C GLY A 23 6.77 -10.53 1.39
N TYR A 24 7.66 -11.50 1.52
CA TYR A 24 8.45 -11.75 2.72
C TYR A 24 9.93 -11.76 2.37
N ILE A 25 10.70 -10.95 3.09
CA ILE A 25 12.14 -10.79 2.87
C ILE A 25 12.88 -11.14 4.15
N TRP A 26 13.80 -12.08 4.07
CA TRP A 26 14.65 -12.48 5.19
C TRP A 26 16.10 -12.15 4.88
N THR A 27 16.65 -11.17 5.55
CA THR A 27 18.03 -10.70 5.34
C THR A 27 18.56 -9.92 6.53
N ASN A 28 19.86 -10.00 6.78
CA ASN A 28 20.56 -9.15 7.75
C ASN A 28 21.13 -7.87 7.10
N ASN A 29 21.00 -7.71 5.79
CA ASN A 29 21.50 -6.56 5.06
C ASN A 29 20.37 -5.53 4.87
N VAL A 30 20.48 -4.39 5.55
CA VAL A 30 19.47 -3.33 5.53
C VAL A 30 19.30 -2.74 4.14
N THR A 31 20.39 -2.50 3.41
CA THR A 31 20.33 -1.93 2.05
C THR A 31 19.62 -2.89 1.10
N ARG A 32 19.88 -4.18 1.21
CA ARG A 32 19.17 -5.22 0.45
C ARG A 32 17.69 -5.24 0.80
N ALA A 33 17.35 -5.21 2.07
CA ALA A 33 15.97 -5.19 2.54
C ALA A 33 15.18 -4.02 1.96
N LEU A 34 15.74 -2.82 1.99
CA LEU A 34 15.11 -1.61 1.46
C LEU A 34 14.92 -1.70 -0.06
N ARG A 35 15.95 -2.10 -0.80
CA ARG A 35 15.88 -2.25 -2.25
C ARG A 35 14.83 -3.28 -2.68
N PHE A 36 14.84 -4.46 -2.08
CA PHE A 36 13.82 -5.48 -2.37
C PHE A 36 12.42 -5.06 -1.99
N SER A 37 12.26 -4.34 -0.88
CA SER A 37 10.96 -3.80 -0.47
C SER A 37 10.40 -2.79 -1.46
N ASP A 38 11.26 -2.03 -2.13
CA ASP A 38 10.86 -1.04 -3.13
C ASP A 38 10.54 -1.67 -4.49
N GLU A 39 11.29 -2.68 -4.89
CA GLU A 39 11.21 -3.28 -6.22
C GLU A 39 10.30 -4.53 -6.30
N LEU A 40 9.97 -5.16 -5.18
CA LEU A 40 9.08 -6.31 -5.14
C LEU A 40 7.63 -5.89 -5.38
N GLU A 41 7.01 -6.47 -6.38
CA GLU A 41 5.64 -6.16 -6.80
C GLU A 41 4.60 -6.84 -5.90
N ALA A 42 4.43 -6.31 -4.70
CA ALA A 42 3.43 -6.74 -3.74
C ALA A 42 2.83 -5.54 -2.99
N GLY A 43 1.59 -5.65 -2.58
CA GLY A 43 0.90 -4.60 -1.84
C GLY A 43 1.36 -4.47 -0.39
N MET A 44 1.89 -5.56 0.18
CA MET A 44 2.41 -5.58 1.55
C MET A 44 3.70 -6.37 1.61
N ILE A 45 4.68 -5.84 2.33
CA ILE A 45 6.00 -6.49 2.49
C ILE A 45 6.38 -6.54 3.96
N TRP A 46 6.82 -7.69 4.42
CA TRP A 46 7.40 -7.87 5.74
C TRP A 46 8.86 -8.26 5.63
N VAL A 47 9.68 -7.63 6.43
CA VAL A 47 11.12 -7.91 6.51
C VAL A 47 11.42 -8.56 7.85
N ASN A 48 12.07 -9.73 7.80
CA ASN A 48 12.43 -10.54 8.96
C ASN A 48 11.25 -10.83 9.92
N SER A 49 10.05 -10.84 9.35
CA SER A 49 8.81 -11.11 10.07
C SER A 49 7.78 -11.69 9.11
N GLU A 50 6.70 -12.18 9.63
CA GLU A 50 5.65 -12.79 8.84
C GLU A 50 4.28 -12.36 9.37
N ASN A 51 3.48 -11.77 8.49
CA ASN A 51 2.07 -11.43 8.73
C ASN A 51 1.80 -10.69 10.05
N VAL A 52 2.71 -9.82 10.45
CA VAL A 52 2.51 -8.95 11.61
C VAL A 52 1.61 -7.80 11.21
N ARG A 53 0.32 -7.93 11.46
CA ARG A 53 -0.69 -6.94 11.08
C ARG A 53 -0.78 -5.79 12.09
N HIS A 54 -0.86 -4.60 11.55
CA HIS A 54 -1.27 -3.41 12.27
C HIS A 54 -2.50 -2.83 11.57
N LEU A 55 -3.66 -2.92 12.21
CA LEU A 55 -4.95 -2.65 11.57
C LEU A 55 -5.10 -1.26 10.92
N PRO A 56 -4.50 -0.17 11.45
CA PRO A 56 -4.53 1.13 10.79
C PRO A 56 -3.72 1.24 9.51
N THR A 57 -2.84 0.28 9.19
CA THR A 57 -2.06 0.30 7.95
C THR A 57 -2.84 -0.26 6.76
N PRO A 58 -2.56 0.20 5.54
CA PRO A 58 -3.27 -0.26 4.37
C PRO A 58 -2.99 -1.75 4.09
N PHE A 59 -4.05 -2.51 3.94
CA PHE A 59 -4.02 -3.92 3.58
C PHE A 59 -4.63 -4.11 2.19
N GLY A 60 -3.90 -4.72 1.29
CA GLY A 60 -4.38 -5.02 -0.05
C GLY A 60 -3.25 -5.31 -1.02
N GLY A 61 -3.60 -5.91 -2.13
CA GLY A 61 -2.69 -6.35 -3.17
C GLY A 61 -2.64 -5.45 -4.38
N ILE A 62 -1.76 -5.81 -5.29
CA ILE A 62 -1.65 -5.28 -6.63
C ILE A 62 -1.83 -6.41 -7.65
N LYS A 63 -1.78 -6.10 -8.93
CA LYS A 63 -2.00 -7.07 -10.01
C LYS A 63 -3.33 -7.82 -9.82
N SER A 64 -3.37 -9.11 -10.09
CA SER A 64 -4.57 -9.94 -9.93
C SER A 64 -4.97 -10.24 -8.48
N SER A 65 -4.17 -9.83 -7.50
CA SER A 65 -4.54 -9.94 -6.09
C SER A 65 -5.60 -8.94 -5.65
N GLY A 66 -5.87 -7.92 -6.43
CA GLY A 66 -6.99 -7.01 -6.22
C GLY A 66 -6.64 -5.54 -6.34
N ILE A 67 -7.64 -4.72 -6.07
CA ILE A 67 -7.58 -3.26 -6.07
C ILE A 67 -8.06 -2.73 -4.73
N GLY A 68 -7.68 -1.50 -4.42
CA GLY A 68 -8.06 -0.85 -3.16
C GLY A 68 -7.23 -1.29 -1.96
N ARG A 69 -7.51 -0.66 -0.85
CA ARG A 69 -6.84 -0.95 0.43
C ARG A 69 -7.88 -0.95 1.55
N ASP A 70 -7.73 -1.88 2.48
CA ASP A 70 -8.47 -1.94 3.72
C ASP A 70 -7.57 -1.45 4.88
N GLY A 71 -8.18 -0.97 5.96
CA GLY A 71 -7.47 -0.51 7.16
C GLY A 71 -7.45 1.01 7.32
N GLY A 72 -7.73 1.50 8.52
CA GLY A 72 -7.71 2.93 8.84
C GLY A 72 -8.53 3.79 7.87
N ASP A 73 -7.95 4.90 7.45
CA ASP A 73 -8.60 5.86 6.54
C ASP A 73 -8.87 5.30 5.15
N TRP A 74 -8.07 4.34 4.68
CA TRP A 74 -8.28 3.69 3.38
C TRP A 74 -9.59 2.92 3.30
N SER A 75 -10.04 2.33 4.41
CA SER A 75 -11.36 1.69 4.47
C SER A 75 -12.48 2.70 4.28
N PHE A 76 -12.38 3.87 4.90
CA PHE A 76 -13.37 4.94 4.73
C PHE A 76 -13.38 5.46 3.30
N GLU A 77 -12.23 5.69 2.69
CA GLU A 77 -12.13 6.13 1.30
C GLU A 77 -12.74 5.11 0.32
N PHE A 78 -12.57 3.83 0.58
CA PHE A 78 -13.07 2.77 -0.29
C PHE A 78 -14.58 2.54 -0.15
N TYR A 79 -15.12 2.57 1.07
CA TYR A 79 -16.52 2.21 1.33
C TYR A 79 -17.45 3.41 1.49
N MET A 80 -16.95 4.62 1.56
CA MET A 80 -17.73 5.83 1.85
C MET A 80 -17.51 6.90 0.78
N GLU A 81 -18.51 7.76 0.63
CA GLU A 81 -18.42 8.96 -0.17
C GLU A 81 -18.08 10.17 0.69
N GLN A 82 -17.14 10.98 0.26
CA GLN A 82 -16.80 12.23 0.94
C GLN A 82 -17.79 13.33 0.55
N LYS A 83 -18.28 14.07 1.55
CA LYS A 83 -19.14 15.21 1.37
C LYS A 83 -18.65 16.39 2.20
N HIS A 84 -18.50 17.54 1.57
CA HIS A 84 -18.25 18.78 2.27
C HIS A 84 -19.59 19.44 2.63
N ILE A 85 -19.79 19.77 3.91
CA ILE A 85 -20.93 20.54 4.37
C ILE A 85 -20.43 21.79 5.08
N GLY A 86 -20.66 22.95 4.49
CA GLY A 86 -20.40 24.25 5.11
C GLY A 86 -21.69 24.79 5.76
N PHE A 87 -21.65 25.05 7.05
CA PHE A 87 -22.81 25.53 7.81
C PHE A 87 -22.47 26.84 8.52
N ALA A 88 -23.14 27.94 8.14
CA ALA A 88 -23.00 29.22 8.81
C ALA A 88 -23.94 29.31 10.02
N THR A 89 -23.39 29.64 11.19
CA THR A 89 -24.11 29.78 12.44
C THR A 89 -24.33 31.25 12.85
N GLY A 90 -24.66 32.08 11.91
CA GLY A 90 -24.87 33.53 12.13
C GLY A 90 -24.75 34.30 10.83
N ASN A 91 -24.50 35.59 10.95
CA ASN A 91 -24.28 36.43 9.76
C ASN A 91 -22.94 36.05 9.09
N HIS A 92 -23.04 35.76 7.81
CA HIS A 92 -21.88 35.37 7.00
C HIS A 92 -21.85 36.19 5.71
N GLN A 93 -20.72 36.81 5.43
CA GLN A 93 -20.52 37.52 4.16
C GLN A 93 -20.33 36.52 3.02
N ILE A 94 -21.12 36.65 2.00
CA ILE A 94 -20.97 35.86 0.77
C ILE A 94 -20.02 36.59 -0.17
N PRO A 95 -18.83 36.02 -0.50
CA PRO A 95 -17.89 36.62 -1.44
C PRO A 95 -18.55 36.78 -2.83
N LYS A 96 -18.40 37.96 -3.43
CA LYS A 96 -18.83 38.17 -4.83
C LYS A 96 -17.71 37.72 -5.77
N LEU A 97 -17.97 36.66 -6.51
CA LEU A 97 -17.01 36.16 -7.51
C LEU A 97 -17.04 37.09 -8.76
N GLY A 98 -15.87 37.24 -9.36
CA GLY A 98 -15.73 37.99 -10.64
C GLY A 98 -15.62 39.51 -10.51
N LYS A 99 -15.29 39.99 -9.33
CA LYS A 99 -15.03 41.43 -9.09
C LYS A 99 -13.68 41.70 -8.51
#